data_92585b3e06ac6db45f18825aba3b3a8a
#
_entry.id   92585b3e06ac6db45f18825aba3b3a8a
#
_cell.length_a   1.000
_cell.length_b   1.000
_cell.length_c   1.000
_cell.angle_alpha   90.00
_cell.angle_beta   90.00
_cell.angle_gamma   90.00
#
_symmetry.space_group_name_H-M   'P 1'
#
loop_
_entity.id
_entity.type
_entity.pdbx_description
1 polymer ?
#
loop_
_entity_poly.entity_id
_entity_poly.type
_entity_poly.pdbx_seq_one_letter_code
_entity_poly.pdbx_strand_id
1 'polypeptide(L)'
;MNKETVYPLKSLAQTLNGQLLHADPSKSAGSVCIDSRTLQKGNWFVCIRGERTDGHLYLQQALEQGASGAVVQTERIPELLLHTPFPQIRVADPNLALREWASLAREQ
;
A
#
# COMPACT_ATOMS: atom_id res chain seq x y z
N MET A 1 18.83 5.73 20.05
CA MET A 1 18.14 6.41 19.22
C MET A 1 17.33 5.66 18.32
N ASN A 2 16.17 6.04 18.21
CA ASN A 2 15.33 5.36 17.38
C ASN A 2 15.61 5.63 15.97
N LYS A 3 15.69 4.59 15.24
CA LYS A 3 15.92 4.69 13.96
C LYS A 3 14.78 4.46 13.20
N GLU A 4 13.77 5.16 13.25
CA GLU A 4 12.74 4.91 12.40
C GLU A 4 13.22 4.99 11.06
N THR A 5 13.05 4.02 10.33
CA THR A 5 13.41 3.99 8.97
C THR A 5 12.35 4.63 8.21
N VAL A 6 12.70 5.73 7.60
CA VAL A 6 11.73 6.45 6.85
C VAL A 6 12.09 6.28 5.40
N TYR A 7 11.23 5.64 4.65
CA TYR A 7 11.42 5.50 3.23
C TYR A 7 10.48 6.44 2.52
N PRO A 8 10.99 7.40 1.75
CA PRO A 8 10.11 8.24 0.93
C PRO A 8 9.28 7.36 0.00
N LEU A 9 8.08 7.80 -0.29
CA LEU A 9 7.21 7.04 -1.17
C LEU A 9 7.84 6.77 -2.52
N LYS A 10 8.65 7.71 -3.01
CA LYS A 10 9.36 7.52 -4.25
C LYS A 10 10.27 6.29 -4.16
N SER A 11 11.03 6.18 -3.09
CA SER A 11 11.94 5.05 -2.91
C SER A 11 11.18 3.76 -2.70
N LEU A 12 10.09 3.83 -1.96
CA LEU A 12 9.27 2.64 -1.72
C LEU A 12 8.71 2.13 -3.03
N ALA A 13 8.16 3.02 -3.86
CA ALA A 13 7.62 2.60 -5.14
C ALA A 13 8.69 1.94 -6.02
N GLN A 14 9.91 2.47 -5.99
CA GLN A 14 10.98 1.87 -6.76
C GLN A 14 11.33 0.48 -6.22
N THR A 15 11.39 0.32 -4.92
CA THR A 15 11.68 -0.97 -4.31
C THR A 15 10.60 -1.99 -4.64
N LEU A 16 9.34 -1.56 -4.65
CA LEU A 16 8.23 -2.45 -4.96
C LEU A 16 8.02 -2.62 -6.46
N ASN A 17 8.85 -1.94 -7.27
CA ASN A 17 8.74 -1.98 -8.72
C ASN A 17 7.35 -1.55 -9.14
N GLY A 18 6.85 -0.49 -8.55
CA GLY A 18 5.50 -0.02 -8.80
C GLY A 18 5.45 1.43 -9.25
N GLN A 19 4.25 1.87 -9.59
CA GLN A 19 4.02 3.22 -10.04
C GLN A 19 3.28 3.99 -8.96
N LEU A 20 3.87 5.08 -8.49
CA LEU A 20 3.26 5.91 -7.45
C LEU A 20 2.34 6.93 -8.09
N LEU A 21 1.12 7.04 -7.59
CA LEU A 21 0.13 7.98 -8.10
C LEU A 21 -0.52 8.75 -6.95
N HIS A 22 -0.82 10.00 -7.20
CA HIS A 22 -1.62 10.84 -6.30
C HIS A 22 -1.02 10.97 -4.90
N ALA A 23 0.31 11.01 -4.80
CA ALA A 23 0.97 11.17 -3.53
C ALA A 23 2.24 11.97 -3.70
N ASP A 24 2.65 12.65 -2.65
CA ASP A 24 3.90 13.41 -2.65
C ASP A 24 5.04 12.39 -2.53
N PRO A 25 5.91 12.30 -3.53
CA PRO A 25 6.96 11.29 -3.50
C PRO A 25 7.97 11.47 -2.38
N SER A 26 8.05 12.67 -1.79
CA SER A 26 8.97 12.92 -0.70
C SER A 26 8.41 12.51 0.66
N LYS A 27 7.11 12.26 0.74
CA LYS A 27 6.52 11.85 2.00
C LYS A 27 6.73 10.38 2.24
N SER A 28 6.63 9.98 3.50
CA SER A 28 6.84 8.58 3.86
C SER A 28 5.53 7.85 4.01
N ALA A 29 5.55 6.56 3.75
CA ALA A 29 4.40 5.71 4.01
C ALA A 29 4.32 5.44 5.50
N GLY A 30 3.13 5.22 6.00
CA GLY A 30 2.96 4.75 7.36
C GLY A 30 3.17 3.24 7.41
N SER A 31 2.67 2.62 8.46
CA SER A 31 2.78 1.17 8.60
C SER A 31 1.90 0.48 7.56
N VAL A 32 2.29 -0.73 7.20
CA VAL A 32 1.53 -1.50 6.22
C VAL A 32 0.51 -2.37 6.95
N CYS A 33 -0.65 -2.55 6.33
CA CYS A 33 -1.71 -3.39 6.88
C CYS A 33 -2.36 -4.15 5.73
N ILE A 34 -2.72 -5.39 5.96
CA ILE A 34 -3.37 -6.20 4.93
C ILE A 34 -4.80 -6.60 5.35
N ASP A 35 -5.24 -6.22 6.54
CA ASP A 35 -6.56 -6.57 7.04
C ASP A 35 -7.35 -5.29 7.31
N SER A 36 -8.37 -5.04 6.50
CA SER A 36 -9.15 -3.81 6.63
C SER A 36 -9.85 -3.70 7.99
N ARG A 37 -10.05 -4.84 8.67
CA ARG A 37 -10.74 -4.81 9.97
C ARG A 37 -9.87 -4.28 11.08
N THR A 38 -8.53 -4.43 10.94
CA THR A 38 -7.61 -3.97 11.98
C THR A 38 -6.81 -2.75 11.56
N LEU A 39 -7.11 -2.20 10.41
CA LEU A 39 -6.38 -1.07 9.87
C LEU A 39 -6.53 0.14 10.77
N GLN A 40 -5.43 0.82 11.03
CA GLN A 40 -5.44 2.03 11.82
C GLN A 40 -5.21 3.23 10.93
N LYS A 41 -5.70 4.36 11.37
CA LYS A 41 -5.57 5.57 10.61
C LYS A 41 -4.11 5.81 10.24
N GLY A 42 -3.85 6.12 9.01
CA GLY A 42 -2.50 6.37 8.51
C GLY A 42 -1.81 5.16 7.92
N ASN A 43 -2.37 3.96 8.11
CA ASN A 43 -1.76 2.77 7.51
C ASN A 43 -1.91 2.80 6.00
N TRP A 44 -1.01 2.09 5.33
CA TRP A 44 -1.14 1.80 3.90
C TRP A 44 -1.69 0.39 3.78
N PHE A 45 -2.72 0.23 2.97
CA PHE A 45 -3.39 -1.06 2.82
C PHE A 45 -2.86 -1.77 1.58
N VAL A 46 -2.33 -2.97 1.73
CA VAL A 46 -1.86 -3.75 0.58
C VAL A 46 -2.95 -4.74 0.21
N CYS A 47 -3.42 -4.66 -1.04
CA CYS A 47 -4.49 -5.51 -1.52
C CYS A 47 -3.94 -6.84 -1.99
N ILE A 48 -3.66 -7.74 -1.05
CA ILE A 48 -3.12 -9.04 -1.41
C ILE A 48 -4.22 -9.98 -1.86
N ARG A 49 -3.83 -11.01 -2.60
CA ARG A 49 -4.78 -11.99 -3.09
C ARG A 49 -4.47 -13.33 -2.48
N GLY A 50 -5.48 -13.95 -1.89
CA GLY A 50 -5.40 -15.31 -1.39
C GLY A 50 -6.30 -16.21 -2.20
N GLU A 51 -6.43 -17.44 -1.75
CA GLU A 51 -7.27 -18.40 -2.46
C GLU A 51 -8.75 -18.06 -2.36
N ARG A 52 -9.15 -17.49 -1.25
CA ARG A 52 -10.55 -17.22 -1.00
C ARG A 52 -10.88 -15.74 -0.91
N THR A 53 -9.88 -14.89 -0.80
CA THR A 53 -10.13 -13.48 -0.61
C THR A 53 -9.25 -12.66 -1.53
N ASP A 54 -9.70 -11.47 -1.81
CA ASP A 54 -8.96 -10.54 -2.62
C ASP A 54 -9.07 -9.20 -1.92
N GLY A 55 -7.94 -8.67 -1.46
CA GLY A 55 -7.92 -7.42 -0.72
C GLY A 55 -8.51 -6.25 -1.47
N HIS A 56 -8.53 -6.31 -2.81
CA HIS A 56 -9.14 -5.23 -3.60
C HIS A 56 -10.61 -5.06 -3.27
N LEU A 57 -11.28 -6.14 -2.82
CA LEU A 57 -12.70 -6.06 -2.48
C LEU A 57 -12.93 -5.30 -1.18
N TYR A 58 -11.89 -5.13 -0.36
CA TYR A 58 -12.00 -4.47 0.93
C TYR A 58 -11.39 -3.08 0.94
N LEU A 59 -11.03 -2.57 -0.22
CA LEU A 59 -10.35 -1.29 -0.30
C LEU A 59 -11.22 -0.16 0.22
N GLN A 60 -12.51 -0.18 -0.09
CA GLN A 60 -13.40 0.88 0.37
C GLN A 60 -13.45 0.90 1.90
N GLN A 61 -13.52 -0.28 2.52
CA GLN A 61 -13.52 -0.35 3.98
C GLN A 61 -12.22 0.21 4.54
N ALA A 62 -11.09 -0.09 3.90
CA ALA A 62 -9.81 0.41 4.35
C ALA A 62 -9.77 1.95 4.28
N LEU A 63 -10.32 2.52 3.21
CA LEU A 63 -10.35 3.97 3.09
C LEU A 63 -11.22 4.57 4.18
N GLU A 64 -12.34 3.94 4.50
CA GLU A 64 -13.23 4.44 5.53
C GLU A 64 -12.58 4.35 6.91
N GLN A 65 -11.68 3.41 7.10
CA GLN A 65 -10.99 3.26 8.37
C GLN A 65 -9.80 4.23 8.48
N GLY A 66 -9.49 4.95 7.43
CA GLY A 66 -8.45 5.98 7.50
C GLY A 66 -7.13 5.60 6.86
N ALA A 67 -7.14 4.68 5.90
CA ALA A 67 -5.91 4.33 5.19
C ALA A 67 -5.35 5.57 4.48
N SER A 68 -4.04 5.73 4.52
CA SER A 68 -3.38 6.85 3.87
C SER A 68 -2.97 6.54 2.45
N GLY A 69 -2.98 5.29 2.08
CA GLY A 69 -2.63 4.89 0.73
C GLY A 69 -2.89 3.42 0.54
N ALA A 70 -2.71 2.93 -0.67
CA ALA A 70 -2.94 1.53 -0.99
C ALA A 70 -1.96 1.01 -2.03
N VAL A 71 -1.62 -0.28 -1.94
CA VAL A 71 -0.87 -0.96 -2.98
C VAL A 71 -1.87 -1.86 -3.70
N VAL A 72 -2.02 -1.67 -4.99
CA VAL A 72 -3.01 -2.39 -5.77
C VAL A 72 -2.37 -3.03 -7.00
N GLN A 73 -3.04 -4.05 -7.54
CA GLN A 73 -2.53 -4.74 -8.72
C GLN A 73 -2.87 -3.93 -9.97
N THR A 74 -1.87 -3.70 -10.80
CA THR A 74 -2.03 -2.86 -11.99
C THR A 74 -3.17 -3.33 -12.89
N GLU A 75 -3.34 -4.64 -13.00
CA GLU A 75 -4.36 -5.16 -13.90
C GLU A 75 -5.74 -5.24 -13.27
N ARG A 76 -5.87 -4.85 -12.01
CA ARG A 76 -7.15 -4.95 -11.32
C ARG A 76 -7.41 -3.73 -10.47
N ILE A 77 -7.25 -2.54 -11.05
CA ILE A 77 -7.47 -1.31 -10.31
C ILE A 77 -8.94 -1.22 -9.93
N PRO A 78 -9.26 -1.11 -8.65
CA PRO A 78 -10.66 -0.97 -8.24
C PRO A 78 -11.26 0.29 -8.83
N GLU A 79 -12.52 0.20 -9.21
CA GLU A 79 -13.20 1.32 -9.84
C GLU A 79 -13.13 2.56 -8.96
N LEU A 80 -13.17 2.38 -7.66
CA LEU A 80 -13.08 3.49 -6.72
C LEU A 80 -11.85 4.34 -6.99
N LEU A 81 -10.70 3.73 -7.27
CA LEU A 81 -9.47 4.46 -7.48
C LEU A 81 -9.37 5.06 -8.87
N LEU A 82 -10.23 4.67 -9.79
CA LEU A 82 -10.23 5.26 -11.11
C LEU A 82 -10.89 6.64 -11.08
N HIS A 83 -11.72 6.89 -10.08
CA HIS A 83 -12.46 8.14 -10.00
C HIS A 83 -12.10 8.98 -8.78
N THR A 84 -11.22 8.49 -7.92
CA THR A 84 -10.85 9.19 -6.71
C THR A 84 -9.33 9.33 -6.66
N PRO A 85 -8.79 10.54 -6.56
CA PRO A 85 -7.34 10.71 -6.49
C PRO A 85 -6.85 10.32 -5.10
N PHE A 86 -6.55 9.06 -4.90
CA PHE A 86 -6.12 8.54 -3.62
C PHE A 86 -4.69 8.01 -3.75
N PRO A 87 -3.80 8.28 -2.77
CA PRO A 87 -2.42 7.82 -2.86
C PRO A 87 -2.35 6.32 -3.07
N GLN A 88 -1.59 5.89 -4.07
CA GLN A 88 -1.54 4.48 -4.40
C GLN A 88 -0.24 4.13 -5.10
N ILE A 89 0.19 2.89 -4.94
CA ILE A 89 1.29 2.33 -5.69
C ILE A 89 0.71 1.14 -6.46
N ARG A 90 0.82 1.17 -7.78
CA ARG A 90 0.31 0.09 -8.64
C ARG A 90 1.44 -0.85 -8.97
N VAL A 91 1.26 -2.12 -8.67
CA VAL A 91 2.28 -3.15 -8.85
C VAL A 91 1.72 -4.33 -9.62
N ALA A 92 2.60 -5.13 -10.20
CA ALA A 92 2.16 -6.31 -10.92
C ALA A 92 1.68 -7.39 -9.95
N ASP A 93 2.34 -7.52 -8.80
CA ASP A 93 2.03 -8.58 -7.85
C ASP A 93 2.05 -8.01 -6.43
N PRO A 94 0.89 -7.69 -5.87
CA PRO A 94 0.84 -7.12 -4.51
C PRO A 94 1.38 -8.06 -3.43
N ASN A 95 1.28 -9.37 -3.63
CA ASN A 95 1.80 -10.30 -2.64
C ASN A 95 3.33 -10.23 -2.59
N LEU A 96 3.96 -10.09 -3.74
CA LEU A 96 5.40 -9.92 -3.79
C LEU A 96 5.77 -8.55 -3.20
N ALA A 97 4.98 -7.52 -3.51
CA ALA A 97 5.24 -6.19 -2.98
C ALA A 97 5.19 -6.20 -1.46
N LEU A 98 4.25 -6.93 -0.87
CA LEU A 98 4.17 -7.03 0.58
C LEU A 98 5.45 -7.64 1.15
N ARG A 99 5.98 -8.68 0.51
CA ARG A 99 7.20 -9.31 0.98
C ARG A 99 8.39 -8.37 0.86
N GLU A 100 8.43 -7.59 -0.23
CA GLU A 100 9.51 -6.63 -0.40
C GLU A 100 9.43 -5.53 0.65
N TRP A 101 8.22 -5.07 0.96
CA TRP A 101 8.04 -4.05 1.99
C TRP A 101 8.47 -4.59 3.35
N ALA A 102 8.07 -5.83 3.67
CA ALA A 102 8.45 -6.43 4.94
C ALA A 102 9.96 -6.62 5.04
N SER A 103 10.62 -6.90 3.91
CA SER A 103 12.06 -7.05 3.89
C SER A 103 12.76 -5.72 4.21
N LEU A 104 12.23 -4.61 3.70
CA LEU A 104 12.78 -3.31 4.03
C LEU A 104 12.71 -3.07 5.53
N ALA A 105 11.60 -3.41 6.15
CA ALA A 105 11.43 -3.18 7.58
C ALA A 105 12.42 -4.01 8.38
N ARG A 106 12.82 -5.18 7.87
CA ARG A 106 13.75 -5.99 8.61
C ARG A 106 15.18 -5.59 8.47
N GLU A 107 15.51 -4.76 7.51
CA GLU A 107 16.89 -4.36 7.30
C GLU A 107 17.30 -3.24 8.22
N GLN A 108 16.52 -2.93 9.19
CA GLN A 108 16.81 -1.84 10.09
C GLN A 108 17.80 -2.21 11.17
#